data_9d52d17d5fa8f25f39eeeb4daffc50a1
#
_entry.id   9d52d17d5fa8f25f39eeeb4daffc50a1
#
_cell.length_a   1.000
_cell.length_b   1.000
_cell.length_c   1.000
_cell.angle_alpha   90.00
_cell.angle_beta   90.00
_cell.angle_gamma   90.00
#
_symmetry.space_group_name_H-M   'P 1'
#
loop_
_entity.id
_entity.type
_entity.pdbx_description
1 polymer ?
#
loop_
_entity_poly.entity_id
_entity_poly.type
_entity_poly.pdbx_seq_one_letter_code
_entity_poly.pdbx_strand_id
1 'polypeptide(L)' 'MQNIDYTTLYEQNEDFKRYVDRYCTKHRVSVDEALQHYLVQMAGRMYKEQADGRKG' A
#
# COMPACT_ATOMS: atom_id res chain seq x y z
N MET A 1 -12.68 -1.73 14.19
CA MET A 1 -12.43 -2.04 12.83
C MET A 1 -11.89 -0.87 12.06
N GLN A 2 -10.78 -1.02 11.42
CA GLN A 2 -10.17 0.10 10.73
C GLN A 2 -10.36 -0.02 9.26
N ASN A 3 -10.84 1.08 8.68
CA ASN A 3 -10.93 1.17 7.24
C ASN A 3 -9.72 1.93 6.76
N ILE A 4 -8.84 1.24 6.11
CA ILE A 4 -7.66 1.87 5.55
C ILE A 4 -7.98 2.37 4.15
N ASP A 5 -7.72 3.64 3.92
CA ASP A 5 -7.84 4.19 2.59
C ASP A 5 -6.51 3.94 1.88
N TYR A 6 -6.48 2.91 1.06
CA TYR A 6 -5.23 2.49 0.43
C TYR A 6 -4.75 3.50 -0.59
N THR A 7 -5.65 4.26 -1.18
CA THR A 7 -5.23 5.32 -2.10
C THR A 7 -4.44 6.40 -1.35
N THR A 8 -4.96 6.81 -0.20
CA THR A 8 -4.24 7.78 0.62
C THR A 8 -2.93 7.22 1.11
N LEU A 9 -2.93 5.96 1.54
CA LEU A 9 -1.71 5.32 1.99
C LEU A 9 -0.67 5.28 0.88
N TYR A 10 -1.08 4.97 -0.33
CA TYR A 10 -0.18 4.96 -1.48
C TYR A 10 0.46 6.32 -1.68
N GLU A 11 -0.30 7.38 -1.47
CA GLU A 11 0.21 8.73 -1.69
C GLU A 11 1.12 9.19 -0.57
N GLN A 12 0.87 8.74 0.65
CA GLN A 12 1.58 9.27 1.82
C GLN A 12 2.72 8.39 2.31
N ASN A 13 2.69 7.10 2.01
CA ASN A 13 3.70 6.16 2.49
C ASN A 13 4.61 5.76 1.34
N GLU A 14 5.85 6.24 1.37
CA GLU A 14 6.76 6.00 0.26
C GLU A 14 7.08 4.53 0.08
N ASP A 15 7.18 3.79 1.17
CA ASP A 15 7.50 2.36 1.08
C ASP A 15 6.36 1.61 0.39
N PHE A 16 5.13 1.93 0.78
CA PHE A 16 3.98 1.30 0.17
C PHE A 16 3.86 1.71 -1.30
N LYS A 17 4.10 2.98 -1.59
CA LYS A 17 4.04 3.45 -2.96
C LYS A 17 5.02 2.69 -3.83
N ARG A 18 6.23 2.49 -3.35
CA ARG A 18 7.24 1.77 -4.09
C ARG A 18 6.82 0.32 -4.32
N TYR A 19 6.24 -0.29 -3.29
CA TYR A 19 5.76 -1.66 -3.41
C TYR A 19 4.65 -1.76 -4.47
N VAL A 20 3.70 -0.84 -4.44
CA VAL A 20 2.58 -0.85 -5.38
C VAL A 20 3.08 -0.61 -6.79
N ASP A 21 3.99 0.35 -6.97
CA ASP A 21 4.52 0.62 -8.30
C ASP A 21 5.21 -0.60 -8.88
N ARG A 22 5.96 -1.31 -8.06
CA ARG A 22 6.63 -2.52 -8.51
C ARG A 22 5.61 -3.60 -8.85
N TYR A 23 4.58 -3.73 -8.05
CA TYR A 23 3.53 -4.69 -8.30
C TYR A 23 2.84 -4.39 -9.64
N CYS A 24 2.54 -3.11 -9.88
CA CYS A 24 1.89 -2.73 -11.13
C CYS A 24 2.74 -3.07 -12.34
N THR A 25 4.03 -2.81 -12.25
CA THR A 25 4.94 -3.12 -13.35
C THR A 25 5.03 -4.62 -13.58
N LYS A 26 5.14 -5.37 -12.50
CA LYS A 26 5.30 -6.81 -12.62
C LYS A 26 4.06 -7.48 -13.19
N HIS A 27 2.90 -7.04 -12.78
CA HIS A 27 1.64 -7.68 -13.18
C HIS A 27 0.92 -6.91 -14.29
N ARG A 28 1.48 -5.79 -14.71
CA ARG A 28 0.90 -4.98 -15.79
C ARG A 28 -0.52 -4.57 -15.48
N VAL A 29 -0.74 -4.08 -14.29
CA VAL A 29 -2.04 -3.58 -13.85
C VAL A 29 -1.91 -2.13 -13.43
N SER A 30 -3.04 -1.44 -13.35
CA SER A 30 -3.04 -0.05 -12.91
C SER A 30 -2.93 0.02 -11.39
N VAL A 31 -2.62 1.21 -10.89
CA VAL A 31 -2.56 1.44 -9.46
C VAL A 31 -3.91 1.14 -8.81
N ASP A 32 -4.99 1.62 -9.41
CA ASP A 32 -6.31 1.35 -8.88
C ASP A 32 -6.58 -0.13 -8.74
N GLU A 33 -6.20 -0.88 -9.76
CA GLU A 33 -6.41 -2.32 -9.74
C GLU A 33 -5.55 -2.98 -8.67
N ALA A 34 -4.30 -2.54 -8.57
CA ALA A 34 -3.39 -3.09 -7.57
C ALA A 34 -3.90 -2.83 -6.15
N LEU A 35 -4.41 -1.63 -5.92
CA LEU A 35 -4.88 -1.27 -4.58
C LEU A 35 -6.10 -2.07 -4.15
N GLN A 36 -6.79 -2.69 -5.09
CA GLN A 36 -7.92 -3.55 -4.76
C GLN A 36 -7.50 -4.99 -4.54
N HIS A 37 -6.25 -5.30 -4.82
CA HIS A 37 -5.79 -6.68 -4.70
C HIS A 37 -5.51 -7.02 -3.25
N TYR A 38 -5.93 -8.22 -2.85
CA TYR A 38 -5.79 -8.66 -1.47
C TYR A 38 -4.35 -8.60 -0.96
N LEU A 39 -3.40 -9.08 -1.76
CA LEU A 39 -2.01 -9.11 -1.34
C LEU A 39 -1.44 -7.71 -1.16
N VAL A 40 -1.83 -6.80 -2.03
CA VAL A 40 -1.38 -5.42 -1.94
C VAL A 40 -1.96 -4.77 -0.68
N GLN A 41 -3.21 -5.07 -0.37
CA GLN A 41 -3.82 -4.52 0.83
C GLN A 41 -3.15 -5.05 2.09
N MET A 42 -2.77 -6.31 2.10
CA MET A 42 -2.04 -6.86 3.24
C MET A 42 -0.71 -6.16 3.42
N ALA A 43 0.01 -5.92 2.33
CA ALA A 43 1.27 -5.20 2.41
C ALA A 43 1.05 -3.78 2.92
N GLY A 44 -0.02 -3.14 2.45
CA GLY A 44 -0.33 -1.80 2.90
C GLY A 44 -0.55 -1.72 4.40
N ARG A 45 -1.25 -2.69 4.95
CA ARG A 45 -1.47 -2.72 6.39
C ARG A 45 -0.15 -2.85 7.13
N MET A 46 0.74 -3.68 6.63
CA MET A 46 2.05 -3.85 7.27
C MET A 46 2.85 -2.55 7.24
N TYR A 47 2.89 -1.91 6.10
CA TYR A 47 3.64 -0.66 5.98
C TYR A 47 3.05 0.44 6.85
N LYS A 48 1.73 0.47 6.93
CA LYS A 48 1.08 1.46 7.78
C LYS A 48 1.43 1.25 9.24
N GLU A 49 1.43 0.00 9.69
CA GLU A 49 1.77 -0.31 11.07
C GLU A 49 3.22 0.01 11.36
N GLN A 50 4.10 -0.25 10.42
CA GLN A 50 5.51 0.07 10.60
C GLN A 50 5.72 1.57 10.74
N ALA A 51 5.03 2.34 9.92
CA ALA A 51 5.14 3.79 10.00
C ALA A 51 4.61 4.31 11.32
N ASP A 52 3.47 3.79 11.76
CA ASP A 52 2.91 4.19 13.03
C ASP A 52 3.81 3.80 14.20
N GLY A 53 4.42 2.63 14.11
CA GLY A 53 5.28 2.15 15.18
C GLY A 53 6.60 2.88 15.29
N ARG A 54 6.96 3.62 14.25
CA ARG A 54 8.20 4.38 14.27
C ARG A 54 8.08 5.70 14.96
N LYS A 55 6.90 6.07 15.30
CA LYS A 55 6.71 7.31 15.92
C LYS A 55 7.30 7.30 17.25
N GLY A 56 8.10 7.79 17.52
CA GLY A 56 8.56 7.71 18.78
C GLY A 56 9.55 7.96 19.34
#